data_941d38ae8637a6a96f6bd74e903b6d4c
#
_entry.id   941d38ae8637a6a96f6bd74e903b6d4c
#
_cell.length_a   1.000
_cell.length_b   1.000
_cell.length_c   1.000
_cell.angle_alpha   90.00
_cell.angle_beta   90.00
_cell.angle_gamma   90.00
#
_symmetry.space_group_name_H-M   'P 1'
#
loop_
_entity.id
_entity.type
_entity.pdbx_description
1 polymer ?
#
loop_
_entity_poly.entity_id
_entity_poly.type
_entity_poly.pdbx_seq_one_letter_code
_entity_poly.pdbx_strand_id
1 'polypeptide(L)'
;MAAKKEKTTLIYRGKPLLRDGDVLYYGDFNENFITRFTILEKAKVNDLDVATKVNIELLEKATDSIKGAKLTKKAERPSLYSALDIGVFWLEDILEMEKEFLSKLG
;
A
#
# COMPACT_ATOMS: atom_id res chain seq x y z
N MET A 1 -15.94 14.95 18.19
CA MET A 1 -15.59 14.97 17.66
C MET A 1 -15.39 14.30 17.06
N ALA A 2 -15.50 14.28 16.86
CA ALA A 2 -15.45 13.80 16.27
C ALA A 2 -14.74 13.04 15.76
N ALA A 3 -15.15 12.40 15.47
CA ALA A 3 -14.49 11.47 15.11
C ALA A 3 -13.80 11.79 14.01
N LYS A 4 -12.75 12.09 14.04
CA LYS A 4 -12.14 12.31 13.01
C LYS A 4 -11.61 11.17 12.46
N LYS A 5 -11.43 11.00 11.24
CA LYS A 5 -10.77 10.03 10.67
C LYS A 5 -9.45 10.06 11.12
N GLU A 6 -8.95 9.01 11.57
CA GLU A 6 -7.67 8.98 12.05
C GLU A 6 -6.73 8.67 11.01
N LYS A 7 -5.65 9.38 10.86
CA LYS A 7 -4.55 9.07 9.97
C LYS A 7 -3.44 8.57 10.82
N THR A 8 -3.08 7.32 10.63
CA THR A 8 -2.04 6.69 11.42
C THR A 8 -0.86 6.36 10.54
N THR A 9 0.35 6.66 10.98
CA THR A 9 1.55 6.33 10.24
C THR A 9 2.44 5.44 11.10
N LEU A 10 2.85 4.31 10.56
CA LEU A 10 3.70 3.37 11.26
C LEU A 10 4.86 3.05 10.33
N ILE A 11 5.92 2.49 10.89
CA ILE A 11 6.99 1.95 10.07
C ILE A 11 6.75 0.44 10.02
N TYR A 12 6.56 -0.09 8.83
CA TYR A 12 6.29 -1.51 8.65
C TYR A 12 7.34 -2.06 7.70
N ARG A 13 8.12 -3.01 8.17
CA ARG A 13 9.19 -3.60 7.38
C ARG A 13 10.09 -2.55 6.75
N GLY A 14 10.39 -1.51 7.51
CA GLY A 14 11.36 -0.51 7.12
C GLY A 14 10.84 0.65 6.29
N LYS A 15 9.55 0.69 5.98
CA LYS A 15 8.98 1.77 5.20
C LYS A 15 7.70 2.29 5.83
N PRO A 16 7.33 3.52 5.55
CA PRO A 16 6.12 4.09 6.13
C PRO A 16 4.85 3.38 5.63
N LEU A 17 3.96 3.11 6.54
CA LEU A 17 2.63 2.59 6.22
C LEU A 17 1.64 3.60 6.79
N LEU A 18 0.95 4.29 5.92
CA LEU A 18 0.00 5.33 6.31
C LEU A 18 -1.41 4.82 6.14
N ARG A 19 -2.22 4.95 7.16
CA ARG A 19 -3.62 4.56 7.07
C ARG A 19 -4.51 5.79 7.14
N ASP A 20 -5.47 5.87 6.23
CA ASP A 20 -6.43 6.94 6.20
C ASP A 20 -7.79 6.29 5.95
N GLY A 21 -8.51 5.96 7.02
CA GLY A 21 -9.78 5.28 6.92
C GLY A 21 -9.61 3.87 6.40
N ASP A 22 -10.25 3.57 5.29
CA ASP A 22 -10.20 2.24 4.69
C ASP A 22 -9.11 2.11 3.61
N VAL A 23 -8.26 3.11 3.50
CA VAL A 23 -7.20 3.09 2.51
C VAL A 23 -5.85 3.16 3.22
N LEU A 24 -4.92 2.32 2.81
CA LEU A 24 -3.58 2.32 3.36
C LEU A 24 -2.59 2.51 2.22
N TYR A 25 -1.52 3.24 2.50
CA TYR A 25 -0.45 3.46 1.53
C TYR A 25 0.85 2.96 2.14
N TYR A 26 1.59 2.16 1.39
CA TYR A 26 2.85 1.61 1.87
C TYR A 26 3.97 2.02 0.94
N GLY A 27 5.01 2.60 1.46
CA GLY A 27 6.19 2.97 0.70
C GLY A 27 6.67 4.35 1.07
N ASP A 28 7.84 4.69 0.55
CA ASP A 28 8.44 5.99 0.81
C ASP A 28 8.01 6.91 -0.31
N PHE A 29 7.45 8.06 0.03
CA PHE A 29 6.98 9.00 -0.99
C PHE A 29 8.11 9.57 -1.85
N ASN A 30 9.36 9.37 -1.45
CA ASN A 30 10.48 9.78 -2.28
C ASN A 30 10.79 8.77 -3.37
N GLU A 31 10.15 7.61 -3.35
CA GLU A 31 10.40 6.60 -4.36
C GLU A 31 9.32 6.63 -5.44
N ASN A 32 9.61 6.03 -6.59
CA ASN A 32 8.71 6.09 -7.73
C ASN A 32 7.50 5.19 -7.64
N PHE A 33 7.49 4.25 -6.73
CA PHE A 33 6.40 3.30 -6.58
C PHE A 33 5.84 3.30 -5.19
N ILE A 34 4.56 3.04 -5.06
CA ILE A 34 3.90 2.94 -3.78
C ILE A 34 2.80 1.91 -3.91
N THR A 35 2.48 1.20 -2.83
CA THR A 35 1.40 0.22 -2.83
C THR A 35 0.20 0.79 -2.07
N ARG A 36 -0.96 0.69 -2.67
CA ARG A 36 -2.19 1.16 -2.04
C ARG A 36 -3.09 -0.02 -1.75
N PHE A 37 -3.63 -0.07 -0.53
CA PHE A 37 -4.56 -1.10 -0.11
C PHE A 37 -5.90 -0.44 0.17
N THR A 38 -6.97 -0.97 -0.39
CA THR A 38 -8.30 -0.43 -0.13
C THR A 38 -9.15 -1.54 0.46
N ILE A 39 -9.68 -1.32 1.66
CA ILE A 39 -10.54 -2.29 2.30
C ILE A 39 -11.93 -2.15 1.69
N LEU A 40 -12.35 -3.18 0.97
CA LEU A 40 -13.62 -3.15 0.27
C LEU A 40 -14.77 -3.70 1.09
N GLU A 41 -14.50 -4.68 1.95
CA GLU A 41 -15.53 -5.29 2.77
C GLU A 41 -14.98 -5.61 4.14
N LYS A 42 -15.83 -5.52 5.14
CA LYS A 42 -15.47 -5.82 6.52
C LYS A 42 -16.58 -6.64 7.15
N ALA A 43 -16.24 -7.41 8.16
CA ALA A 43 -17.21 -8.15 8.96
C ALA A 43 -16.86 -7.94 10.42
N LYS A 44 -17.85 -8.09 11.30
CA LYS A 44 -17.63 -7.97 12.71
C LYS A 44 -17.33 -9.34 13.28
N VAL A 45 -16.22 -9.45 13.99
CA VAL A 45 -15.87 -10.68 14.67
C VAL A 45 -15.56 -10.28 16.09
N ASN A 46 -16.36 -10.73 17.04
CA ASN A 46 -16.19 -10.39 18.46
C ASN A 46 -16.11 -8.88 18.65
N ASP A 47 -17.03 -8.15 18.00
CA ASP A 47 -17.12 -6.70 18.10
C ASP A 47 -15.95 -5.95 17.46
N LEU A 48 -15.10 -6.63 16.72
CA LEU A 48 -14.03 -5.97 16.02
C LEU A 48 -14.31 -5.99 14.52
N ASP A 49 -14.00 -4.90 13.83
CA ASP A 49 -14.15 -4.84 12.39
C ASP A 49 -12.93 -5.51 11.78
N VAL A 50 -13.17 -6.54 10.98
CA VAL A 50 -12.11 -7.30 10.34
C VAL A 50 -12.29 -7.19 8.83
N ALA A 51 -11.23 -6.84 8.12
CA ALA A 51 -11.29 -6.73 6.68
C ALA A 51 -11.46 -8.12 6.07
N THR A 52 -12.42 -8.27 5.18
CA THR A 52 -12.68 -9.54 4.51
C THR A 52 -12.45 -9.47 3.03
N LYS A 53 -12.19 -8.28 2.50
CA LYS A 53 -11.83 -8.15 1.10
C LYS A 53 -11.00 -6.89 0.95
N VAL A 54 -9.80 -7.03 0.46
CA VAL A 54 -8.87 -5.92 0.33
C VAL A 54 -8.31 -5.90 -1.08
N ASN A 55 -8.39 -4.74 -1.72
CA ASN A 55 -7.84 -4.54 -3.05
C ASN A 55 -6.41 -4.01 -2.89
N ILE A 56 -5.47 -4.57 -3.63
CA ILE A 56 -4.07 -4.18 -3.58
C ILE A 56 -3.68 -3.63 -4.93
N GLU A 57 -3.06 -2.46 -4.94
CA GLU A 57 -2.63 -1.84 -6.18
C GLU A 57 -1.19 -1.37 -6.04
N LEU A 58 -0.36 -1.74 -7.00
CA LEU A 58 1.00 -1.21 -7.06
C LEU A 58 0.96 -0.06 -8.04
N LEU A 59 1.33 1.12 -7.59
CA LEU A 59 1.20 2.34 -8.37
C LEU A 59 2.57 2.95 -8.67
N GLU A 60 2.75 3.38 -9.91
CA GLU A 60 3.94 4.11 -10.29
C GLU A 60 3.57 5.58 -10.28
N LYS A 61 4.23 6.37 -9.49
CA LYS A 61 3.88 7.78 -9.37
C LYS A 61 4.40 8.54 -10.58
N ALA A 62 3.57 9.41 -11.10
CA ALA A 62 3.98 10.23 -12.23
C ALA A 62 4.82 11.41 -11.78
N THR A 63 4.56 11.88 -10.57
CA THR A 63 5.30 13.00 -10.01
C THR A 63 5.41 12.72 -8.52
N ASP A 64 5.64 13.71 -7.72
CA ASP A 64 5.72 13.52 -6.28
C ASP A 64 4.36 13.24 -5.66
N SER A 65 3.33 13.14 -6.45
CA SER A 65 1.97 12.95 -5.96
C SER A 65 1.42 11.61 -6.42
N ILE A 66 0.51 11.02 -5.63
CA ILE A 66 -0.17 9.82 -6.03
C ILE A 66 -1.22 10.12 -7.08
N LYS A 67 -1.67 11.39 -7.14
CA LYS A 67 -2.65 11.76 -8.11
C LYS A 67 -2.09 11.54 -9.48
N GLY A 68 -2.79 10.84 -10.32
CA GLY A 68 -2.30 10.54 -11.66
C GLY A 68 -1.35 9.37 -11.73
N ALA A 69 -1.17 8.65 -10.62
CA ALA A 69 -0.29 7.49 -10.62
C ALA A 69 -0.82 6.40 -11.55
N LYS A 70 0.12 5.66 -12.13
CA LYS A 70 -0.24 4.62 -13.08
C LYS A 70 -0.33 3.28 -12.37
N LEU A 71 -1.40 2.55 -12.64
CA LEU A 71 -1.59 1.24 -12.04
C LEU A 71 -0.67 0.23 -12.72
N THR A 72 0.14 -0.46 -11.95
CA THR A 72 1.08 -1.42 -12.47
C THR A 72 0.61 -2.85 -12.22
N LYS A 73 0.13 -3.15 -11.01
CA LYS A 73 -0.39 -4.46 -10.66
C LYS A 73 -1.58 -4.30 -9.75
N LYS A 74 -2.47 -5.27 -9.78
CA LYS A 74 -3.66 -5.24 -8.97
C LYS A 74 -4.05 -6.65 -8.56
N ALA A 75 -4.55 -6.81 -7.35
CA ALA A 75 -5.04 -8.09 -6.85
C ALA A 75 -6.00 -7.87 -5.70
N GLU A 76 -6.65 -8.93 -5.25
CA GLU A 76 -7.52 -8.87 -4.10
C GLU A 76 -7.16 -10.01 -3.18
N ARG A 77 -7.32 -9.80 -1.89
CA ARG A 77 -7.08 -10.82 -0.89
C ARG A 77 -8.16 -10.76 0.18
N PRO A 78 -8.40 -11.88 0.86
CA PRO A 78 -9.50 -11.95 1.83
C PRO A 78 -9.16 -11.39 3.21
N SER A 79 -7.98 -10.85 3.40
CA SER A 79 -7.65 -10.23 4.68
C SER A 79 -6.60 -9.16 4.47
N LEU A 80 -6.54 -8.23 5.41
CA LEU A 80 -5.54 -7.19 5.34
C LEU A 80 -4.15 -7.77 5.52
N TYR A 81 -4.02 -8.78 6.37
CA TYR A 81 -2.73 -9.39 6.64
C TYR A 81 -2.13 -10.00 5.36
N SER A 82 -2.93 -10.80 4.63
CA SER A 82 -2.41 -11.40 3.41
C SER A 82 -2.22 -10.35 2.31
N ALA A 83 -3.02 -9.28 2.33
CA ALA A 83 -2.85 -8.20 1.37
C ALA A 83 -1.53 -7.48 1.61
N LEU A 84 -1.19 -7.22 2.87
CA LEU A 84 0.06 -6.56 3.20
C LEU A 84 1.26 -7.38 2.75
N ASP A 85 1.20 -8.71 2.95
CA ASP A 85 2.28 -9.56 2.52
C ASP A 85 2.57 -9.40 1.03
N ILE A 86 1.54 -9.47 0.21
CA ILE A 86 1.70 -9.35 -1.22
C ILE A 86 2.13 -7.94 -1.64
N GLY A 87 1.52 -6.93 -1.06
CA GLY A 87 1.83 -5.55 -1.42
C GLY A 87 3.24 -5.16 -1.07
N VAL A 88 3.72 -5.63 0.08
CA VAL A 88 5.09 -5.35 0.49
C VAL A 88 6.06 -6.07 -0.45
N PHE A 89 5.76 -7.32 -0.80
CA PHE A 89 6.60 -8.08 -1.71
C PHE A 89 6.68 -7.40 -3.09
N TRP A 90 5.55 -6.96 -3.61
CA TRP A 90 5.53 -6.28 -4.91
C TRP A 90 6.38 -5.03 -4.89
N LEU A 91 6.27 -4.25 -3.83
CA LEU A 91 7.01 -3.00 -3.74
C LEU A 91 8.50 -3.28 -3.64
N GLU A 92 8.89 -4.21 -2.78
CA GLU A 92 10.30 -4.54 -2.62
C GLU A 92 10.88 -5.06 -3.93
N ASP A 93 10.13 -5.88 -4.63
CA ASP A 93 10.59 -6.48 -5.87
C ASP A 93 10.80 -5.41 -6.95
N ILE A 94 9.84 -4.51 -7.12
CA ILE A 94 9.95 -3.51 -8.18
C ILE A 94 11.05 -2.49 -7.87
N LEU A 95 11.23 -2.15 -6.61
CA LEU A 95 12.30 -1.22 -6.24
C LEU A 95 13.66 -1.85 -6.42
N GLU A 96 13.77 -3.14 -6.16
CA GLU A 96 15.02 -3.85 -6.38
C GLU A 96 15.35 -3.89 -7.87
N MET A 97 14.37 -4.18 -8.70
CA MET A 97 14.56 -4.20 -10.14
C MET A 97 14.95 -2.83 -10.67
N GLU A 98 14.35 -1.78 -10.16
CA GLU A 98 14.65 -0.42 -10.57
C GLU A 98 16.08 -0.08 -10.22
N LYS A 99 16.50 -0.47 -9.02
CA LYS A 99 17.83 -0.20 -8.57
C LYS A 99 18.87 -0.92 -9.43
N GLU A 100 18.61 -2.17 -9.77
CA GLU A 100 19.51 -2.93 -10.62
C GLU A 100 19.61 -2.33 -12.01
N PHE A 101 18.48 -1.88 -12.54
CA PHE A 101 18.45 -1.28 -13.86
C PHE A 101 19.29 -0.02 -13.89
N LEU A 102 19.12 0.85 -12.91
CA LEU A 102 19.88 2.08 -12.85
C LEU A 102 21.36 1.82 -12.64
N SER A 103 21.69 0.80 -11.90
CA SER A 103 23.07 0.44 -11.65
C SER A 103 23.76 0.03 -12.95
N LYS A 104 23.04 -0.63 -13.85
CA LYS A 104 23.63 -1.06 -15.10
C LYS A 104 23.76 0.06 -16.10
N LEU A 105 23.04 1.13 -15.93
CA LEU A 105 23.13 2.26 -16.84
C LEU A 105 24.28 3.16 -16.48
N GLY A 106 24.66 3.16 -15.28
CA GLY A 106 25.68 4.05 -14.81
C GLY A 106 26.94 3.41 -14.52
#